data_68e7b54b7db9cac23dd10567ab6f388a
#
_entry.id   68e7b54b7db9cac23dd10567ab6f388a
#
_cell.length_a   1.000
_cell.length_b   1.000
_cell.length_c   1.000
_cell.angle_alpha   90.00
_cell.angle_beta   90.00
_cell.angle_gamma   90.00
#
_symmetry.space_group_name_H-M   'P 1'
#
loop_
_entity.id
_entity.type
_entity.pdbx_description
1 polymer ?
#
loop_
_entity_poly.entity_id
_entity_poly.type
_entity_poly.pdbx_seq_one_letter_code
_entity_poly.pdbx_strand_id
1 'polypeptide(L)'
;WFLFVSLFTFTHYLIYTTYYNSFSLDYLLGTYVTVFGSVLLIKHRFVIVFFSASCLLHIFFRARMSELNDMESGAILISMTTIFLFSIIILNSSLRYRASLLKNNLELEEKVKSRTKDLKIRTDILAKKNSELEEYAYVISHDLKTPIRNIYTIAQWLKDDNHLVFTEKNNSDLDLIKEQATQMEMLVNGILNYSLQNKQGSISIDIDLETIVSNLAKTNTNENCKVVLHNSLPKVRGIEVQLLQVFQNLIQNAIKYNDKTEKIIDINYKVTEAFHLFSVKDNGIGIEEKYFEKIFRLFQKLELNTEKNSIGIGLALVKKIINTMQGEVWIESRLGTGTTFYFTLPK
;
A
#
# COMPACT_ATOMS: atom_id res chain seq x y z
N TRP A 1 30.77 36.79 16.83
CA TRP A 1 31.59 37.80 17.49
C TRP A 1 30.76 38.98 17.99
N PHE A 2 29.95 39.59 17.17
CA PHE A 2 29.14 40.74 17.56
C PHE A 2 28.23 40.43 18.78
N LEU A 3 27.51 39.29 18.74
CA LEU A 3 26.66 38.85 19.85
C LEU A 3 27.47 38.63 21.14
N PHE A 4 28.67 38.06 21.05
CA PHE A 4 29.55 37.85 22.20
C PHE A 4 30.01 39.18 22.80
N VAL A 5 30.48 40.12 21.99
CA VAL A 5 30.93 41.42 22.44
C VAL A 5 29.79 42.19 23.10
N SER A 6 28.59 42.16 22.53
CA SER A 6 27.40 42.81 23.09
C SER A 6 27.00 42.20 24.44
N LEU A 7 26.98 40.86 24.54
CA LEU A 7 26.67 40.16 25.79
C LEU A 7 27.75 40.45 26.86
N PHE A 8 29.03 40.46 26.47
CA PHE A 8 30.14 40.72 27.37
C PHE A 8 30.06 42.13 27.94
N THR A 9 29.90 43.15 27.09
CA THR A 9 29.78 44.56 27.53
C THR A 9 28.54 44.80 28.38
N PHE A 10 27.40 44.25 27.97
CA PHE A 10 26.15 44.42 28.72
C PHE A 10 26.22 43.76 30.10
N THR A 11 26.75 42.55 30.20
CA THR A 11 26.89 41.84 31.47
C THR A 11 27.85 42.58 32.43
N HIS A 12 28.99 43.06 31.92
CA HIS A 12 29.93 43.81 32.74
C HIS A 12 29.38 45.17 33.17
N TYR A 13 28.60 45.83 32.33
CA TYR A 13 27.86 47.03 32.71
C TYR A 13 26.84 46.74 33.81
N LEU A 14 26.11 45.64 33.75
CA LEU A 14 25.15 45.24 34.76
C LEU A 14 25.83 44.92 36.10
N ILE A 15 26.99 44.26 36.10
CA ILE A 15 27.79 44.01 37.29
C ILE A 15 28.24 45.33 37.91
N TYR A 16 28.64 46.30 37.10
CA TYR A 16 29.01 47.64 37.55
C TYR A 16 27.85 48.41 38.21
N THR A 17 26.67 48.37 37.58
CA THR A 17 25.44 48.99 38.14
C THR A 17 24.98 48.30 39.42
N THR A 18 25.15 46.98 39.55
CA THR A 18 24.88 46.24 40.77
C THR A 18 25.77 46.71 41.94
N TYR A 19 27.04 46.96 41.66
CA TYR A 19 27.98 47.57 42.66
C TYR A 19 27.53 48.93 43.11
N TYR A 20 27.14 49.83 42.19
CA TYR A 20 26.69 51.18 42.52
C TYR A 20 25.41 51.23 43.37
N ASN A 21 24.58 50.20 43.24
CA ASN A 21 23.34 49.99 44.01
C ASN A 21 23.57 49.11 45.27
N SER A 22 24.80 49.11 45.79
CA SER A 22 25.18 48.35 46.99
C SER A 22 24.74 46.94 47.04
N PHE A 23 24.79 46.25 45.89
CA PHE A 23 24.32 44.83 45.67
C PHE A 23 22.88 44.62 46.15
N SER A 24 21.96 45.54 45.91
CA SER A 24 20.55 45.33 46.22
C SER A 24 20.01 44.12 45.53
N LEU A 25 19.02 43.43 46.14
CA LEU A 25 18.50 42.13 45.66
C LEU A 25 18.02 42.18 44.19
N ASP A 26 17.39 43.27 43.77
CA ASP A 26 16.85 43.43 42.42
C ASP A 26 17.95 43.45 41.35
N TYR A 27 19.01 44.22 41.58
CA TYR A 27 20.14 44.29 40.67
C TYR A 27 20.98 43.04 40.67
N LEU A 28 21.09 42.36 41.85
CA LEU A 28 21.81 41.09 41.97
C LEU A 28 21.08 39.99 41.18
N LEU A 29 19.76 39.92 41.30
CA LEU A 29 18.92 38.94 40.56
C LEU A 29 19.02 39.17 39.05
N GLY A 30 18.94 40.45 38.62
CA GLY A 30 19.12 40.81 37.20
C GLY A 30 20.48 40.38 36.64
N THR A 31 21.54 40.58 37.44
CA THR A 31 22.90 40.14 37.07
C THR A 31 22.98 38.60 36.95
N TYR A 32 22.41 37.87 37.89
CA TYR A 32 22.39 36.41 37.84
C TYR A 32 21.69 35.88 36.59
N VAL A 33 20.49 36.38 36.28
CA VAL A 33 19.72 35.99 35.09
C VAL A 33 20.51 36.30 33.81
N THR A 34 21.14 37.45 33.76
CA THR A 34 21.92 37.88 32.57
C THR A 34 23.17 37.02 32.37
N VAL A 35 23.94 36.74 33.43
CA VAL A 35 25.12 35.85 33.35
C VAL A 35 24.71 34.46 32.90
N PHE A 36 23.67 33.89 33.54
CA PHE A 36 23.17 32.56 33.19
C PHE A 36 22.67 32.48 31.75
N GLY A 37 21.82 33.43 31.34
CA GLY A 37 21.28 33.49 29.96
C GLY A 37 22.37 33.67 28.92
N SER A 38 23.36 34.53 29.21
CA SER A 38 24.51 34.72 28.31
C SER A 38 25.35 33.47 28.11
N VAL A 39 25.58 32.68 29.17
CA VAL A 39 26.30 31.42 29.08
C VAL A 39 25.56 30.40 28.21
N LEU A 40 24.24 30.35 28.29
CA LEU A 40 23.44 29.45 27.47
C LEU A 40 23.45 29.80 25.97
N LEU A 41 23.63 31.06 25.61
CA LEU A 41 23.67 31.53 24.22
C LEU A 41 25.04 31.31 23.55
N ILE A 42 26.12 31.13 24.33
CA ILE A 42 27.47 30.97 23.80
C ILE A 42 27.69 29.49 23.38
N LYS A 43 28.08 29.25 22.13
CA LYS A 43 28.26 27.89 21.58
C LYS A 43 29.67 27.32 21.81
N HIS A 44 30.70 28.15 22.08
CA HIS A 44 32.09 27.73 22.16
C HIS A 44 32.56 27.58 23.60
N ARG A 45 33.05 26.42 24.00
CA ARG A 45 33.48 26.11 25.39
C ARG A 45 34.50 27.10 25.93
N PHE A 46 35.54 27.39 25.16
CA PHE A 46 36.59 28.33 25.60
C PHE A 46 36.06 29.74 25.83
N VAL A 47 35.11 30.18 24.97
CA VAL A 47 34.49 31.50 25.10
C VAL A 47 33.61 31.54 26.34
N ILE A 48 32.91 30.44 26.68
CA ILE A 48 32.10 30.36 27.90
C ILE A 48 33.00 30.44 29.14
N VAL A 49 34.07 29.65 29.18
CA VAL A 49 35.00 29.64 30.31
C VAL A 49 35.63 31.05 30.50
N PHE A 50 36.10 31.67 29.43
CA PHE A 50 36.64 33.01 29.46
C PHE A 50 35.62 34.04 29.94
N PHE A 51 34.43 34.05 29.38
CA PHE A 51 33.33 34.94 29.76
C PHE A 51 32.98 34.80 31.24
N SER A 52 32.79 33.57 31.68
CA SER A 52 32.41 33.30 33.07
C SER A 52 33.51 33.63 34.07
N ALA A 53 34.77 33.33 33.72
CA ALA A 53 35.90 33.72 34.56
C ALA A 53 36.03 35.26 34.65
N SER A 54 35.81 35.97 33.57
CA SER A 54 35.80 37.43 33.54
C SER A 54 34.70 38.01 34.40
N CYS A 55 33.48 37.48 34.33
CA CYS A 55 32.34 37.89 35.18
C CYS A 55 32.62 37.62 36.66
N LEU A 56 33.12 36.43 37.01
CA LEU A 56 33.47 36.11 38.39
C LEU A 56 34.55 37.00 38.95
N LEU A 57 35.61 37.28 38.18
CA LEU A 57 36.70 38.15 38.57
C LEU A 57 36.19 39.60 38.81
N HIS A 58 35.33 40.08 37.93
CA HIS A 58 34.75 41.44 38.04
C HIS A 58 33.84 41.52 39.27
N ILE A 59 33.00 40.53 39.52
CA ILE A 59 32.14 40.51 40.71
C ILE A 59 32.96 40.40 41.99
N PHE A 60 33.99 39.54 42.02
CA PHE A 60 34.92 39.42 43.16
C PHE A 60 35.56 40.75 43.48
N PHE A 61 36.14 41.42 42.45
CA PHE A 61 36.81 42.70 42.66
C PHE A 61 35.83 43.77 43.17
N ARG A 62 34.62 43.85 42.63
CA ARG A 62 33.58 44.85 43.05
C ARG A 62 33.02 44.50 44.43
N ALA A 63 32.79 43.24 44.76
CA ALA A 63 32.37 42.86 46.09
C ALA A 63 33.41 43.25 47.19
N ARG A 64 34.71 43.14 46.86
CA ARG A 64 35.79 43.46 47.75
C ARG A 64 35.94 45.01 47.94
N MET A 65 35.51 45.81 46.98
CA MET A 65 35.54 47.27 47.01
C MET A 65 34.28 47.87 47.62
N SER A 66 33.27 47.08 47.92
CA SER A 66 32.00 47.49 48.51
C SER A 66 32.10 47.55 50.05
N GLU A 67 31.16 48.23 50.72
CA GLU A 67 30.99 48.23 52.16
C GLU A 67 30.35 46.98 52.75
N LEU A 68 30.14 45.94 51.92
CA LEU A 68 29.60 44.66 52.35
C LEU A 68 30.52 43.96 53.32
N ASN A 69 29.94 43.31 54.31
CA ASN A 69 30.73 42.46 55.23
C ASN A 69 31.26 41.21 54.52
N ASP A 70 32.25 40.54 55.09
CA ASP A 70 32.92 39.39 54.50
C ASP A 70 31.93 38.19 54.24
N MET A 71 30.90 38.09 55.08
CA MET A 71 29.91 37.05 54.96
C MET A 71 28.98 37.24 53.75
N GLU A 72 28.53 38.47 53.52
CA GLU A 72 27.69 38.86 52.38
C GLU A 72 28.46 38.71 51.06
N SER A 73 29.68 39.22 51.03
CA SER A 73 30.58 39.09 49.88
C SER A 73 30.85 37.62 49.53
N GLY A 74 31.04 36.76 50.54
CA GLY A 74 31.19 35.33 50.41
C GLY A 74 29.95 34.62 49.82
N ALA A 75 28.75 34.98 50.30
CA ALA A 75 27.49 34.42 49.80
C ALA A 75 27.26 34.75 48.30
N ILE A 76 27.56 35.97 47.88
CA ILE A 76 27.47 36.39 46.47
C ILE A 76 28.42 35.55 45.59
N LEU A 77 29.65 35.39 46.01
CA LEU A 77 30.64 34.58 45.25
C LEU A 77 30.25 33.10 45.16
N ILE A 78 29.77 32.50 46.26
CA ILE A 78 29.33 31.10 46.28
C ILE A 78 28.14 30.93 45.35
N SER A 79 27.14 31.80 45.39
CA SER A 79 25.96 31.67 44.51
C SER A 79 26.33 31.80 43.03
N MET A 80 27.21 32.75 42.69
CA MET A 80 27.70 32.93 41.32
C MET A 80 28.50 31.73 40.81
N THR A 81 29.40 31.19 41.64
CA THR A 81 30.17 29.97 41.26
C THR A 81 29.27 28.78 41.07
N THR A 82 28.23 28.61 41.89
CA THR A 82 27.26 27.54 41.76
C THR A 82 26.48 27.65 40.45
N ILE A 83 25.96 28.81 40.09
CA ILE A 83 25.25 29.06 38.81
C ILE A 83 26.18 28.79 37.64
N PHE A 84 27.43 29.21 37.72
CA PHE A 84 28.41 28.95 36.68
C PHE A 84 28.70 27.46 36.47
N LEU A 85 28.95 26.71 37.54
CA LEU A 85 29.14 25.26 37.47
C LEU A 85 27.93 24.54 36.88
N PHE A 86 26.73 24.94 37.30
CA PHE A 86 25.47 24.34 36.79
C PHE A 86 25.29 24.65 35.31
N SER A 87 25.62 25.90 34.86
CA SER A 87 25.58 26.30 33.46
C SER A 87 26.54 25.45 32.59
N ILE A 88 27.75 25.17 33.08
CA ILE A 88 28.71 24.32 32.39
C ILE A 88 28.19 22.88 32.25
N ILE A 89 27.59 22.34 33.32
CA ILE A 89 27.00 20.99 33.29
C ILE A 89 25.89 20.87 32.25
N ILE A 90 24.95 21.82 32.25
CA ILE A 90 23.85 21.89 31.28
C ILE A 90 24.40 21.97 29.84
N LEU A 91 25.37 22.89 29.63
CA LEU A 91 25.95 23.05 28.31
C LEU A 91 26.64 21.78 27.80
N ASN A 92 27.45 21.14 28.65
CA ASN A 92 28.15 19.92 28.28
C ASN A 92 27.14 18.78 27.98
N SER A 93 26.06 18.69 28.77
CA SER A 93 24.97 17.71 28.52
C SER A 93 24.28 17.99 27.19
N SER A 94 23.94 19.26 26.92
CA SER A 94 23.29 19.67 25.66
C SER A 94 24.19 19.40 24.44
N LEU A 95 25.49 19.66 24.53
CA LEU A 95 26.44 19.41 23.46
C LEU A 95 26.59 17.89 23.18
N ARG A 96 26.66 17.06 24.23
CA ARG A 96 26.73 15.61 24.11
C ARG A 96 25.44 15.08 23.46
N TYR A 97 24.28 15.56 23.89
CA TYR A 97 22.98 15.16 23.33
C TYR A 97 22.87 15.51 21.84
N ARG A 98 23.25 16.74 21.46
CA ARG A 98 23.26 17.14 20.04
C ARG A 98 24.22 16.30 19.20
N ALA A 99 25.39 15.99 19.71
CA ALA A 99 26.37 15.14 19.03
C ALA A 99 25.82 13.70 18.83
N SER A 100 25.13 13.15 19.85
CA SER A 100 24.49 11.84 19.76
C SER A 100 23.33 11.84 18.75
N LEU A 101 22.49 12.90 18.77
CA LEU A 101 21.42 13.05 17.79
C LEU A 101 21.95 13.12 16.36
N LEU A 102 23.01 13.88 16.14
CA LEU A 102 23.62 13.99 14.80
C LEU A 102 24.14 12.65 14.31
N LYS A 103 24.82 11.90 15.19
CA LYS A 103 25.32 10.57 14.89
C LYS A 103 24.18 9.60 14.56
N ASN A 104 23.13 9.58 15.38
CA ASN A 104 21.96 8.72 15.16
C ASN A 104 21.23 9.05 13.85
N ASN A 105 21.10 10.33 13.51
CA ASN A 105 20.49 10.75 12.24
C ASN A 105 21.31 10.27 11.03
N LEU A 106 22.64 10.43 11.07
CA LEU A 106 23.52 9.94 10.00
C LEU A 106 23.42 8.41 9.84
N GLU A 107 23.43 7.67 10.96
CA GLU A 107 23.26 6.19 10.91
C GLU A 107 21.87 5.80 10.37
N LEU A 108 20.82 6.57 10.71
CA LEU A 108 19.48 6.32 10.20
C LEU A 108 19.37 6.61 8.70
N GLU A 109 19.93 7.73 8.24
CA GLU A 109 20.00 8.06 6.80
C GLU A 109 20.71 6.97 6.00
N GLU A 110 21.82 6.45 6.52
CA GLU A 110 22.58 5.37 5.88
C GLU A 110 21.78 4.07 5.81
N LYS A 111 21.08 3.71 6.90
CA LYS A 111 20.15 2.57 6.93
C LYS A 111 18.99 2.73 5.95
N VAL A 112 18.37 3.90 5.90
CA VAL A 112 17.28 4.19 4.95
C VAL A 112 17.79 4.05 3.52
N LYS A 113 18.94 4.64 3.19
CA LYS A 113 19.56 4.55 1.86
C LYS A 113 19.87 3.11 1.47
N SER A 114 20.44 2.32 2.38
CA SER A 114 20.74 0.90 2.16
C SER A 114 19.47 0.09 1.93
N ARG A 115 18.44 0.26 2.78
CA ARG A 115 17.16 -0.45 2.64
C ARG A 115 16.42 -0.09 1.37
N THR A 116 16.44 1.20 0.98
CA THR A 116 15.82 1.65 -0.27
C THR A 116 16.50 1.03 -1.49
N LYS A 117 17.84 0.92 -1.46
CA LYS A 117 18.60 0.24 -2.51
C LYS A 117 18.25 -1.25 -2.59
N ASP A 118 18.20 -1.95 -1.46
CA ASP A 118 17.83 -3.36 -1.39
C ASP A 118 16.42 -3.61 -1.91
N LEU A 119 15.46 -2.77 -1.50
CA LEU A 119 14.09 -2.86 -1.98
C LEU A 119 14.01 -2.67 -3.50
N LYS A 120 14.73 -1.69 -4.05
CA LYS A 120 14.77 -1.46 -5.49
C LYS A 120 15.32 -2.69 -6.24
N ILE A 121 16.44 -3.26 -5.78
CA ILE A 121 17.00 -4.47 -6.39
C ILE A 121 16.01 -5.64 -6.35
N ARG A 122 15.34 -5.86 -5.22
CA ARG A 122 14.34 -6.93 -5.09
C ARG A 122 13.14 -6.70 -6.01
N THR A 123 12.68 -5.46 -6.12
CA THR A 123 11.59 -5.09 -7.03
C THR A 123 11.97 -5.35 -8.49
N ASP A 124 13.17 -4.97 -8.89
CA ASP A 124 13.68 -5.21 -10.25
C ASP A 124 13.81 -6.71 -10.56
N ILE A 125 14.30 -7.51 -9.61
CA ILE A 125 14.36 -8.98 -9.74
C ILE A 125 12.96 -9.58 -9.86
N LEU A 126 12.02 -9.16 -9.02
CA LEU A 126 10.64 -9.65 -9.06
C LEU A 126 9.96 -9.28 -10.38
N ALA A 127 10.14 -8.06 -10.86
CA ALA A 127 9.61 -7.61 -12.15
C ALA A 127 10.18 -8.45 -13.31
N LYS A 128 11.50 -8.73 -13.30
CA LYS A 128 12.15 -9.60 -14.29
C LYS A 128 11.60 -11.02 -14.23
N LYS A 129 11.49 -11.62 -13.04
CA LYS A 129 10.94 -12.97 -12.86
C LYS A 129 9.50 -13.07 -13.30
N ASN A 130 8.69 -12.04 -13.04
CA ASN A 130 7.29 -12.00 -13.50
C ASN A 130 7.22 -11.93 -15.03
N SER A 131 8.06 -11.11 -15.67
CA SER A 131 8.13 -11.04 -17.13
C SER A 131 8.59 -12.35 -17.77
N GLU A 132 9.60 -13.02 -17.19
CA GLU A 132 10.02 -14.36 -17.63
C GLU A 132 8.88 -15.38 -17.52
N LEU A 133 8.12 -15.35 -16.42
CA LEU A 133 6.97 -16.23 -16.23
C LEU A 133 5.86 -15.99 -17.25
N GLU A 134 5.60 -14.74 -17.60
CA GLU A 134 4.64 -14.34 -18.62
C GLU A 134 5.07 -14.85 -20.02
N GLU A 135 6.34 -14.70 -20.35
CA GLU A 135 6.90 -15.19 -21.60
C GLU A 135 6.82 -16.73 -21.69
N TYR A 136 7.19 -17.43 -20.61
CA TYR A 136 7.04 -18.89 -20.52
C TYR A 136 5.59 -19.33 -20.72
N ALA A 137 4.65 -18.67 -20.04
CA ALA A 137 3.23 -19.00 -20.18
C ALA A 137 2.73 -18.80 -21.61
N TYR A 138 3.20 -17.75 -22.29
CA TYR A 138 2.87 -17.49 -23.69
C TYR A 138 3.40 -18.58 -24.62
N VAL A 139 4.70 -18.92 -24.52
CA VAL A 139 5.34 -19.93 -25.38
C VAL A 139 4.71 -21.30 -25.16
N ILE A 140 4.60 -21.75 -23.90
CA ILE A 140 3.97 -23.03 -23.57
C ILE A 140 2.53 -23.10 -24.08
N SER A 141 1.77 -22.01 -23.92
CA SER A 141 0.38 -21.97 -24.37
C SER A 141 0.28 -22.09 -25.90
N HIS A 142 1.16 -21.41 -26.64
CA HIS A 142 1.21 -21.52 -28.09
C HIS A 142 1.56 -22.94 -28.55
N ASP A 143 2.59 -23.53 -27.93
CA ASP A 143 3.08 -24.86 -28.34
C ASP A 143 2.15 -26.00 -27.94
N LEU A 144 1.32 -25.84 -26.91
CA LEU A 144 0.27 -26.78 -26.53
C LEU A 144 -0.97 -26.70 -27.41
N LYS A 145 -1.31 -25.52 -27.95
CA LYS A 145 -2.49 -25.37 -28.82
C LYS A 145 -2.42 -26.23 -30.09
N THR A 146 -1.25 -26.33 -30.68
CA THR A 146 -1.05 -27.03 -31.94
C THR A 146 -1.35 -28.53 -31.83
N PRO A 147 -0.74 -29.32 -30.88
CA PRO A 147 -1.04 -30.73 -30.73
C PRO A 147 -2.48 -30.97 -30.27
N ILE A 148 -3.04 -30.11 -29.42
CA ILE A 148 -4.43 -30.22 -28.98
C ILE A 148 -5.40 -30.09 -30.16
N ARG A 149 -5.19 -29.06 -31.01
CA ARG A 149 -5.98 -28.88 -32.24
C ARG A 149 -5.83 -30.04 -33.18
N ASN A 150 -4.64 -30.62 -33.32
CA ASN A 150 -4.42 -31.79 -34.16
C ASN A 150 -5.20 -33.02 -33.64
N ILE A 151 -5.19 -33.26 -32.33
CA ILE A 151 -5.96 -34.32 -31.68
C ILE A 151 -7.46 -34.16 -31.97
N TYR A 152 -7.97 -32.95 -31.77
CA TYR A 152 -9.38 -32.63 -32.07
C TYR A 152 -9.71 -32.87 -33.53
N THR A 153 -8.88 -32.41 -34.46
CA THR A 153 -9.07 -32.53 -35.90
C THR A 153 -9.04 -33.99 -36.34
N ILE A 154 -8.10 -34.80 -35.83
CA ILE A 154 -8.01 -36.24 -36.13
C ILE A 154 -9.25 -36.96 -35.59
N ALA A 155 -9.67 -36.68 -34.38
CA ALA A 155 -10.89 -37.28 -33.81
C ALA A 155 -12.14 -36.90 -34.63
N GLN A 156 -12.21 -35.65 -35.14
CA GLN A 156 -13.28 -35.20 -36.01
C GLN A 156 -13.26 -35.97 -37.36
N TRP A 157 -12.10 -36.08 -38.01
CA TRP A 157 -11.97 -36.78 -39.27
C TRP A 157 -12.33 -38.26 -39.15
N LEU A 158 -11.87 -38.92 -38.06
CA LEU A 158 -12.26 -40.31 -37.80
C LEU A 158 -13.79 -40.48 -37.64
N LYS A 159 -14.45 -39.48 -37.00
CA LYS A 159 -15.91 -39.51 -36.85
C LYS A 159 -16.65 -39.26 -38.16
N ASP A 160 -16.12 -38.40 -39.03
CA ASP A 160 -16.75 -38.01 -40.30
C ASP A 160 -16.44 -38.99 -41.46
N ASP A 161 -15.53 -39.97 -41.25
CA ASP A 161 -15.18 -40.99 -42.28
C ASP A 161 -16.27 -42.02 -42.41
N ASN A 162 -17.06 -41.88 -43.47
CA ASN A 162 -18.16 -42.81 -43.80
C ASN A 162 -17.71 -44.23 -44.18
N HIS A 163 -16.40 -44.46 -44.37
CA HIS A 163 -15.84 -45.78 -44.66
C HIS A 163 -15.53 -46.58 -43.40
N LEU A 164 -15.50 -45.93 -42.23
CA LEU A 164 -15.24 -46.57 -40.94
C LEU A 164 -16.57 -46.93 -40.27
N VAL A 165 -16.78 -48.23 -40.03
CA VAL A 165 -17.94 -48.70 -39.25
C VAL A 165 -17.58 -48.63 -37.78
N PHE A 166 -17.93 -47.54 -37.14
CA PHE A 166 -17.73 -47.38 -35.69
C PHE A 166 -18.90 -48.00 -34.92
N THR A 167 -18.58 -48.70 -33.85
CA THR A 167 -19.55 -49.07 -32.83
C THR A 167 -20.00 -47.83 -32.04
N GLU A 168 -21.17 -47.89 -31.39
CA GLU A 168 -21.61 -46.77 -30.48
C GLU A 168 -20.55 -46.41 -29.45
N LYS A 169 -19.80 -47.40 -28.94
CA LYS A 169 -18.70 -47.22 -28.02
C LYS A 169 -17.57 -46.38 -28.64
N ASN A 170 -17.15 -46.71 -29.88
CA ASN A 170 -16.07 -45.97 -30.55
C ASN A 170 -16.46 -44.53 -30.84
N ASN A 171 -17.71 -44.24 -31.18
CA ASN A 171 -18.22 -42.88 -31.35
C ASN A 171 -18.21 -42.11 -30.03
N SER A 172 -18.61 -42.75 -28.93
CA SER A 172 -18.54 -42.17 -27.58
C SER A 172 -17.10 -41.86 -27.16
N ASP A 173 -16.14 -42.75 -27.46
CA ASP A 173 -14.71 -42.52 -27.14
C ASP A 173 -14.13 -41.36 -27.97
N LEU A 174 -14.50 -41.20 -29.24
CA LEU A 174 -14.12 -40.06 -30.07
C LEU A 174 -14.70 -38.75 -29.55
N ASP A 175 -15.96 -38.73 -29.14
CA ASP A 175 -16.58 -37.57 -28.54
C ASP A 175 -15.88 -37.18 -27.21
N LEU A 176 -15.47 -38.16 -26.41
CA LEU A 176 -14.69 -37.93 -25.20
C LEU A 176 -13.31 -37.32 -25.52
N ILE A 177 -12.61 -37.82 -26.55
CA ILE A 177 -11.30 -37.25 -26.97
C ILE A 177 -11.48 -35.77 -27.41
N LYS A 178 -12.52 -35.49 -28.19
CA LYS A 178 -12.82 -34.11 -28.62
C LYS A 178 -13.13 -33.19 -27.42
N GLU A 179 -13.90 -33.68 -26.47
CA GLU A 179 -14.21 -32.93 -25.24
C GLU A 179 -12.94 -32.64 -24.44
N GLN A 180 -12.05 -33.64 -24.25
CA GLN A 180 -10.78 -33.44 -23.55
C GLN A 180 -9.86 -32.46 -24.29
N ALA A 181 -9.75 -32.54 -25.60
CA ALA A 181 -8.98 -31.60 -26.40
C ALA A 181 -9.50 -30.14 -26.25
N THR A 182 -10.82 -29.99 -26.30
CA THR A 182 -11.47 -28.69 -26.09
C THR A 182 -11.20 -28.14 -24.68
N GLN A 183 -11.29 -29.01 -23.65
CA GLN A 183 -10.96 -28.61 -22.27
C GLN A 183 -9.49 -28.18 -22.13
N MET A 184 -8.55 -28.88 -22.77
CA MET A 184 -7.14 -28.50 -22.77
C MET A 184 -6.90 -27.15 -23.46
N GLU A 185 -7.54 -26.91 -24.61
CA GLU A 185 -7.45 -25.63 -25.31
C GLU A 185 -7.96 -24.46 -24.45
N MET A 186 -9.08 -24.67 -23.77
CA MET A 186 -9.62 -23.69 -22.83
C MET A 186 -8.67 -23.43 -21.66
N LEU A 187 -8.05 -24.48 -21.06
CA LEU A 187 -7.04 -24.36 -20.00
C LEU A 187 -5.86 -23.50 -20.43
N VAL A 188 -5.30 -23.80 -21.61
CA VAL A 188 -4.17 -23.08 -22.18
C VAL A 188 -4.52 -21.61 -22.41
N ASN A 189 -5.69 -21.35 -23.00
CA ASN A 189 -6.17 -19.97 -23.22
C ASN A 189 -6.39 -19.24 -21.88
N GLY A 190 -6.91 -19.93 -20.87
CA GLY A 190 -7.10 -19.35 -19.53
C GLY A 190 -5.80 -18.98 -18.85
N ILE A 191 -4.77 -19.84 -18.92
CA ILE A 191 -3.43 -19.55 -18.38
C ILE A 191 -2.82 -18.37 -19.12
N LEU A 192 -2.92 -18.34 -20.44
CA LEU A 192 -2.42 -17.24 -21.26
C LEU A 192 -3.07 -15.90 -20.88
N ASN A 193 -4.40 -15.88 -20.83
CA ASN A 193 -5.15 -14.68 -20.46
C ASN A 193 -4.81 -14.21 -19.05
N TYR A 194 -4.67 -15.14 -18.10
CA TYR A 194 -4.25 -14.82 -16.73
C TYR A 194 -2.82 -14.24 -16.70
N SER A 195 -1.89 -14.79 -17.47
CA SER A 195 -0.50 -14.35 -17.51
C SER A 195 -0.34 -12.96 -18.16
N LEU A 196 -1.01 -12.72 -19.29
CA LEU A 196 -0.87 -11.51 -20.09
C LEU A 196 -1.54 -10.26 -19.50
N GLN A 197 -2.31 -10.39 -18.42
CA GLN A 197 -3.01 -9.25 -17.79
C GLN A 197 -2.06 -8.12 -17.32
N ASN A 198 -0.77 -8.40 -17.13
CA ASN A 198 0.22 -7.42 -16.71
C ASN A 198 0.96 -6.74 -17.86
N LYS A 199 0.72 -7.08 -19.13
CA LYS A 199 1.37 -6.39 -20.23
C LYS A 199 0.90 -4.94 -20.28
N GLN A 200 1.72 -4.06 -19.71
CA GLN A 200 1.63 -2.62 -19.78
C GLN A 200 1.73 -2.19 -21.24
N GLY A 201 0.67 -1.70 -21.77
CA GLY A 201 0.56 -1.14 -23.12
C GLY A 201 -0.85 -0.67 -23.44
N SER A 202 -1.83 -1.08 -22.63
CA SER A 202 -3.20 -0.63 -22.79
C SER A 202 -3.36 0.74 -22.13
N ILE A 203 -3.76 1.73 -22.90
CA ILE A 203 -4.02 3.08 -22.41
C ILE A 203 -5.23 3.01 -21.49
N SER A 204 -5.07 3.47 -20.24
CA SER A 204 -6.18 3.65 -19.31
C SER A 204 -7.03 4.82 -19.79
N ILE A 205 -8.27 4.56 -20.14
CA ILE A 205 -9.24 5.55 -20.63
C ILE A 205 -10.44 5.64 -19.69
N ASP A 206 -11.23 6.68 -19.85
CA ASP A 206 -12.53 6.77 -19.18
C ASP A 206 -13.53 5.85 -19.90
N ILE A 207 -14.00 4.84 -19.19
CA ILE A 207 -14.85 3.75 -19.70
C ILE A 207 -16.26 3.97 -19.18
N ASP A 208 -17.23 3.96 -20.09
CA ASP A 208 -18.64 3.99 -19.77
C ASP A 208 -19.12 2.57 -19.43
N LEU A 209 -19.17 2.25 -18.12
CA LEU A 209 -19.62 0.94 -17.65
C LEU A 209 -21.09 0.67 -17.95
N GLU A 210 -21.93 1.71 -18.00
CA GLU A 210 -23.36 1.58 -18.37
C GLU A 210 -23.53 0.90 -19.71
N THR A 211 -22.79 1.37 -20.71
CA THR A 211 -22.82 0.81 -22.07
C THR A 211 -22.36 -0.65 -22.10
N ILE A 212 -21.23 -0.95 -21.45
CA ILE A 212 -20.66 -2.31 -21.44
C ILE A 212 -21.60 -3.30 -20.77
N VAL A 213 -22.08 -2.97 -19.57
CA VAL A 213 -22.88 -3.87 -18.74
C VAL A 213 -24.30 -4.03 -19.31
N SER A 214 -24.87 -2.94 -19.86
CA SER A 214 -26.17 -3.01 -20.55
C SER A 214 -26.12 -3.93 -21.77
N ASN A 215 -25.04 -3.90 -22.55
CA ASN A 215 -24.85 -4.82 -23.68
C ASN A 215 -24.73 -6.26 -23.23
N LEU A 216 -23.93 -6.52 -22.17
CA LEU A 216 -23.84 -7.85 -21.56
C LEU A 216 -25.19 -8.35 -21.02
N ALA A 217 -25.94 -7.48 -20.36
CA ALA A 217 -27.26 -7.79 -19.82
C ALA A 217 -28.23 -8.20 -20.96
N LYS A 218 -28.31 -7.41 -22.04
CA LYS A 218 -29.14 -7.71 -23.20
C LYS A 218 -28.79 -9.03 -23.85
N THR A 219 -27.49 -9.33 -24.02
CA THR A 219 -27.02 -10.55 -24.67
C THR A 219 -27.32 -11.80 -23.84
N ASN A 220 -27.34 -11.68 -22.50
CA ASN A 220 -27.54 -12.81 -21.58
C ASN A 220 -28.99 -12.93 -21.08
N THR A 221 -29.88 -11.98 -21.37
CA THR A 221 -31.29 -12.03 -21.01
C THR A 221 -32.06 -12.83 -22.04
N ASN A 222 -32.85 -13.83 -21.59
CA ASN A 222 -33.75 -14.63 -22.37
C ASN A 222 -34.96 -15.04 -21.52
N GLU A 223 -35.84 -15.93 -22.03
CA GLU A 223 -37.07 -16.37 -21.33
C GLU A 223 -36.82 -16.93 -19.92
N ASN A 224 -35.65 -17.56 -19.70
CA ASN A 224 -35.31 -18.26 -18.46
C ASN A 224 -34.23 -17.50 -17.63
N CYS A 225 -33.72 -16.37 -18.12
CA CYS A 225 -32.65 -15.62 -17.48
C CYS A 225 -32.84 -14.12 -17.63
N LYS A 226 -32.91 -13.41 -16.50
CA LYS A 226 -33.03 -11.95 -16.44
C LYS A 226 -31.80 -11.34 -15.80
N VAL A 227 -31.14 -10.42 -16.50
CA VAL A 227 -30.05 -9.61 -15.96
C VAL A 227 -30.54 -8.17 -15.83
N VAL A 228 -30.59 -7.69 -14.59
CA VAL A 228 -31.20 -6.40 -14.24
C VAL A 228 -30.15 -5.45 -13.69
N LEU A 229 -30.06 -4.25 -14.29
CA LEU A 229 -29.30 -3.13 -13.73
C LEU A 229 -30.24 -2.26 -12.90
N HIS A 230 -29.95 -2.11 -11.61
CA HIS A 230 -30.83 -1.34 -10.72
C HIS A 230 -30.47 0.16 -10.66
N ASN A 231 -29.21 0.51 -10.97
CA ASN A 231 -28.72 1.89 -10.93
C ASN A 231 -27.87 2.17 -12.16
N SER A 232 -27.81 3.43 -12.60
CA SER A 232 -26.87 3.87 -13.62
C SER A 232 -25.44 3.67 -13.14
N LEU A 233 -24.60 3.08 -14.00
CA LEU A 233 -23.21 2.79 -13.69
C LEU A 233 -22.31 3.99 -14.03
N PRO A 234 -21.23 4.21 -13.28
CA PRO A 234 -20.34 5.34 -13.48
C PRO A 234 -19.43 5.14 -14.69
N LYS A 235 -18.80 6.23 -15.13
CA LYS A 235 -17.56 6.15 -15.90
C LYS A 235 -16.41 5.90 -14.93
N VAL A 236 -15.54 4.95 -15.28
CA VAL A 236 -14.36 4.60 -14.48
C VAL A 236 -13.12 4.59 -15.35
N ARG A 237 -11.98 4.93 -14.78
CA ARG A 237 -10.71 4.90 -15.48
C ARG A 237 -10.14 3.49 -15.48
N GLY A 238 -9.82 2.94 -16.66
CA GLY A 238 -9.32 1.58 -16.73
C GLY A 238 -9.04 1.10 -18.15
N ILE A 239 -8.98 -0.23 -18.30
CA ILE A 239 -8.83 -0.92 -19.59
C ILE A 239 -10.15 -1.61 -19.88
N GLU A 240 -10.82 -1.23 -20.97
CA GLU A 240 -12.18 -1.67 -21.32
C GLU A 240 -12.31 -3.20 -21.35
N VAL A 241 -11.37 -3.86 -22.02
CA VAL A 241 -11.37 -5.34 -22.16
C VAL A 241 -11.30 -6.03 -20.79
N GLN A 242 -10.56 -5.45 -19.82
CA GLN A 242 -10.45 -6.02 -18.48
C GLN A 242 -11.76 -5.89 -17.70
N LEU A 243 -12.39 -4.73 -17.75
CA LEU A 243 -13.67 -4.50 -17.08
C LEU A 243 -14.80 -5.31 -17.71
N LEU A 244 -14.83 -5.40 -19.04
CA LEU A 244 -15.74 -6.30 -19.76
C LEU A 244 -15.57 -7.74 -19.27
N GLN A 245 -14.34 -8.20 -19.11
CA GLN A 245 -14.03 -9.56 -18.66
C GLN A 245 -14.43 -9.81 -17.21
N VAL A 246 -14.32 -8.81 -16.31
CA VAL A 246 -14.80 -8.90 -14.93
C VAL A 246 -16.31 -9.16 -14.91
N PHE A 247 -17.09 -8.29 -15.54
CA PHE A 247 -18.54 -8.44 -15.56
C PHE A 247 -19.00 -9.72 -16.28
N GLN A 248 -18.37 -10.04 -17.39
CA GLN A 248 -18.66 -11.27 -18.15
C GLN A 248 -18.43 -12.52 -17.31
N ASN A 249 -17.31 -12.63 -16.59
CA ASN A 249 -17.04 -13.77 -15.72
C ASN A 249 -18.05 -13.88 -14.57
N LEU A 250 -18.42 -12.77 -13.94
CA LEU A 250 -19.37 -12.76 -12.84
C LEU A 250 -20.78 -13.13 -13.32
N ILE A 251 -21.25 -12.55 -14.43
CA ILE A 251 -22.55 -12.86 -15.02
C ILE A 251 -22.62 -14.32 -15.48
N GLN A 252 -21.60 -14.81 -16.19
CA GLN A 252 -21.54 -16.20 -16.63
C GLN A 252 -21.55 -17.18 -15.47
N ASN A 253 -20.84 -16.89 -14.36
CA ASN A 253 -20.89 -17.69 -13.16
C ASN A 253 -22.30 -17.69 -12.54
N ALA A 254 -22.95 -16.54 -12.46
CA ALA A 254 -24.31 -16.38 -11.95
C ALA A 254 -25.33 -17.18 -12.78
N ILE A 255 -25.17 -17.28 -14.09
CA ILE A 255 -26.02 -18.09 -14.98
C ILE A 255 -25.73 -19.58 -14.79
N LYS A 256 -24.45 -19.94 -14.76
CA LYS A 256 -23.98 -21.31 -14.76
C LYS A 256 -24.30 -22.06 -13.47
N TYR A 257 -24.06 -21.42 -12.33
CA TYR A 257 -24.29 -22.00 -11.00
C TYR A 257 -25.66 -21.65 -10.43
N ASN A 258 -26.67 -21.64 -11.30
CA ASN A 258 -28.04 -21.32 -10.95
C ASN A 258 -29.00 -22.47 -11.39
N ASP A 259 -29.64 -23.06 -10.41
CA ASP A 259 -30.56 -24.23 -10.57
C ASP A 259 -32.05 -23.81 -10.69
N LYS A 260 -32.34 -22.52 -10.68
CA LYS A 260 -33.72 -22.01 -10.72
C LYS A 260 -34.27 -22.00 -12.14
N THR A 261 -35.58 -22.22 -12.25
CA THR A 261 -36.32 -22.14 -13.52
C THR A 261 -36.22 -20.72 -14.11
N GLU A 262 -36.32 -19.72 -13.27
CA GLU A 262 -36.07 -18.29 -13.61
C GLU A 262 -34.79 -17.85 -12.91
N LYS A 263 -33.73 -17.61 -13.69
CA LYS A 263 -32.44 -17.11 -13.21
C LYS A 263 -32.50 -15.59 -13.15
N ILE A 264 -32.25 -15.03 -11.98
CA ILE A 264 -32.27 -13.58 -11.76
C ILE A 264 -30.87 -13.15 -11.37
N ILE A 265 -30.31 -12.18 -12.09
CA ILE A 265 -29.00 -11.60 -11.84
C ILE A 265 -29.16 -10.10 -11.67
N ASP A 266 -28.93 -9.61 -10.46
CA ASP A 266 -29.08 -8.20 -10.10
C ASP A 266 -27.70 -7.54 -10.05
N ILE A 267 -27.52 -6.48 -10.84
CA ILE A 267 -26.29 -5.68 -10.84
C ILE A 267 -26.60 -4.34 -10.17
N ASN A 268 -25.87 -4.04 -9.09
CA ASN A 268 -26.01 -2.82 -8.33
C ASN A 268 -24.69 -2.06 -8.24
N TYR A 269 -24.82 -0.76 -8.07
CA TYR A 269 -23.73 0.17 -7.87
C TYR A 269 -24.01 1.11 -6.70
N LYS A 270 -22.99 1.39 -5.89
CA LYS A 270 -22.99 2.41 -4.84
C LYS A 270 -21.68 3.17 -4.84
N VAL A 271 -21.75 4.46 -4.59
CA VAL A 271 -20.56 5.28 -4.39
C VAL A 271 -20.24 5.37 -2.90
N THR A 272 -18.98 5.16 -2.54
CA THR A 272 -18.43 5.43 -1.19
C THR A 272 -17.50 6.63 -1.25
N GLU A 273 -16.94 7.05 -0.13
CA GLU A 273 -16.02 8.20 -0.10
C GLU A 273 -14.79 8.01 -1.01
N ALA A 274 -14.19 6.83 -1.04
CA ALA A 274 -12.95 6.53 -1.76
C ALA A 274 -13.13 5.63 -2.98
N PHE A 275 -14.24 4.87 -3.09
CA PHE A 275 -14.41 3.81 -4.07
C PHE A 275 -15.78 3.83 -4.73
N HIS A 276 -15.82 3.27 -5.93
CA HIS A 276 -17.00 2.75 -6.60
C HIS A 276 -17.21 1.31 -6.14
N LEU A 277 -18.34 0.98 -5.53
CA LEU A 277 -18.70 -0.35 -5.07
C LEU A 277 -19.74 -0.96 -6.04
N PHE A 278 -19.41 -2.10 -6.60
CA PHE A 278 -20.27 -2.89 -7.48
C PHE A 278 -20.68 -4.19 -6.81
N SER A 279 -21.87 -4.66 -7.12
CA SER A 279 -22.32 -6.00 -6.72
C SER A 279 -23.04 -6.71 -7.86
N VAL A 280 -22.75 -8.00 -8.01
CA VAL A 280 -23.45 -8.92 -8.92
C VAL A 280 -24.04 -10.04 -8.08
N LYS A 281 -25.39 -10.05 -7.96
CA LYS A 281 -26.14 -11.00 -7.14
C LYS A 281 -26.89 -11.97 -8.03
N ASP A 282 -26.88 -13.25 -7.70
CA ASP A 282 -27.70 -14.29 -8.29
C ASP A 282 -28.66 -14.93 -7.26
N ASN A 283 -29.67 -15.63 -7.74
CA ASN A 283 -30.59 -16.44 -6.96
C ASN A 283 -30.29 -17.95 -7.07
N GLY A 284 -29.03 -18.32 -7.37
CA GLY A 284 -28.60 -19.70 -7.62
C GLY A 284 -28.41 -20.55 -6.38
N ILE A 285 -27.56 -21.59 -6.53
CA ILE A 285 -27.33 -22.61 -5.49
C ILE A 285 -26.63 -22.09 -4.24
N GLY A 286 -25.92 -20.98 -4.31
CA GLY A 286 -25.10 -20.43 -3.23
C GLY A 286 -23.80 -21.23 -3.00
N ILE A 287 -22.94 -20.71 -2.12
CA ILE A 287 -21.61 -21.25 -1.81
C ILE A 287 -21.46 -21.32 -0.29
N GLU A 288 -20.90 -22.42 0.23
CA GLU A 288 -20.56 -22.56 1.65
C GLU A 288 -19.37 -21.65 2.00
N GLU A 289 -19.40 -21.05 3.19
CA GLU A 289 -18.39 -20.12 3.71
C GLU A 289 -16.95 -20.66 3.66
N LYS A 290 -16.78 -21.96 3.93
CA LYS A 290 -15.46 -22.64 3.86
C LYS A 290 -14.77 -22.56 2.50
N TYR A 291 -15.51 -22.21 1.44
CA TYR A 291 -15.00 -22.10 0.08
C TYR A 291 -14.76 -20.67 -0.38
N PHE A 292 -15.14 -19.64 0.38
CA PHE A 292 -15.07 -18.23 -0.04
C PHE A 292 -13.68 -17.78 -0.47
N GLU A 293 -12.63 -18.21 0.24
CA GLU A 293 -11.26 -17.93 -0.19
C GLU A 293 -10.78 -18.83 -1.32
N LYS A 294 -11.28 -20.06 -1.36
CA LYS A 294 -10.80 -21.07 -2.32
C LYS A 294 -11.26 -20.79 -3.74
N ILE A 295 -12.48 -20.27 -3.94
CA ILE A 295 -13.05 -20.02 -5.27
C ILE A 295 -12.27 -19.00 -6.10
N PHE A 296 -11.44 -18.16 -5.47
CA PHE A 296 -10.57 -17.19 -6.15
C PHE A 296 -9.18 -17.75 -6.48
N ARG A 297 -8.89 -19.02 -6.15
CA ARG A 297 -7.63 -19.66 -6.53
C ARG A 297 -7.74 -20.25 -7.94
N LEU A 298 -6.62 -20.28 -8.65
CA LEU A 298 -6.54 -20.89 -9.98
C LEU A 298 -6.91 -22.38 -9.90
N PHE A 299 -7.66 -22.86 -10.90
CA PHE A 299 -8.06 -24.27 -11.07
C PHE A 299 -8.94 -24.83 -9.94
N GLN A 300 -9.52 -23.98 -9.10
CA GLN A 300 -10.47 -24.44 -8.08
C GLN A 300 -11.87 -24.55 -8.65
N LYS A 301 -12.43 -25.73 -8.50
CA LYS A 301 -13.85 -26.05 -8.78
C LYS A 301 -14.48 -26.51 -7.47
N LEU A 302 -15.73 -26.12 -7.25
CA LEU A 302 -16.54 -26.78 -6.23
C LEU A 302 -17.12 -28.05 -6.88
N GLU A 303 -16.97 -29.20 -6.23
CA GLU A 303 -17.53 -30.50 -6.68
C GLU A 303 -19.07 -30.50 -6.56
N LEU A 304 -19.73 -29.56 -7.18
CA LEU A 304 -21.16 -29.53 -7.33
C LEU A 304 -21.46 -30.06 -8.73
N ASN A 305 -22.21 -31.12 -8.80
CA ASN A 305 -22.60 -31.98 -9.92
C ASN A 305 -23.11 -31.32 -11.21
N THR A 306 -22.63 -30.16 -11.58
CA THR A 306 -23.09 -29.40 -12.73
C THR A 306 -21.94 -29.09 -13.68
N GLU A 307 -22.05 -29.67 -14.85
CA GLU A 307 -21.28 -29.46 -16.08
C GLU A 307 -19.74 -29.51 -15.98
N LYS A 308 -19.20 -30.50 -16.69
CA LYS A 308 -17.77 -30.82 -16.84
C LYS A 308 -16.90 -29.70 -17.44
N ASN A 309 -17.49 -28.63 -17.99
CA ASN A 309 -16.83 -27.66 -18.87
C ASN A 309 -16.36 -26.36 -18.22
N SER A 310 -16.02 -26.30 -16.91
CA SER A 310 -15.41 -25.13 -16.32
C SER A 310 -13.96 -25.40 -15.87
N ILE A 311 -13.10 -24.41 -16.05
CA ILE A 311 -11.66 -24.57 -15.80
C ILE A 311 -11.25 -24.07 -14.40
N GLY A 312 -12.09 -23.25 -13.75
CA GLY A 312 -11.76 -22.63 -12.46
C GLY A 312 -10.75 -21.46 -12.55
N ILE A 313 -10.75 -20.74 -13.68
CA ILE A 313 -9.85 -19.58 -13.90
C ILE A 313 -10.61 -18.25 -13.78
N GLY A 314 -11.90 -18.22 -14.08
CA GLY A 314 -12.68 -16.97 -14.20
C GLY A 314 -12.62 -16.07 -12.97
N LEU A 315 -12.87 -16.62 -11.77
CA LEU A 315 -12.83 -15.83 -10.52
C LEU A 315 -11.41 -15.44 -10.10
N ALA A 316 -10.42 -16.29 -10.37
CA ALA A 316 -9.01 -15.93 -10.15
C ALA A 316 -8.60 -14.74 -11.04
N LEU A 317 -9.10 -14.71 -12.28
CA LEU A 317 -8.87 -13.61 -13.21
C LEU A 317 -9.58 -12.32 -12.75
N VAL A 318 -10.84 -12.42 -12.29
CA VAL A 318 -11.54 -11.29 -11.69
C VAL A 318 -10.71 -10.70 -10.54
N LYS A 319 -10.26 -11.53 -9.60
CA LYS A 319 -9.43 -11.07 -8.47
C LYS A 319 -8.14 -10.42 -8.93
N LYS A 320 -7.46 -10.97 -9.94
CA LYS A 320 -6.23 -10.40 -10.50
C LYS A 320 -6.48 -9.03 -11.13
N ILE A 321 -7.52 -8.88 -11.95
CA ILE A 321 -7.87 -7.62 -12.61
C ILE A 321 -8.19 -6.55 -11.57
N ILE A 322 -9.08 -6.84 -10.62
CA ILE A 322 -9.50 -5.89 -9.59
C ILE A 322 -8.32 -5.48 -8.71
N ASN A 323 -7.47 -6.42 -8.28
CA ASN A 323 -6.26 -6.09 -7.50
C ASN A 323 -5.27 -5.23 -8.31
N THR A 324 -5.11 -5.46 -9.61
CA THR A 324 -4.26 -4.64 -10.47
C THR A 324 -4.79 -3.21 -10.58
N MET A 325 -6.10 -3.04 -10.50
CA MET A 325 -6.78 -1.74 -10.45
C MET A 325 -6.87 -1.15 -9.03
N GLN A 326 -6.15 -1.72 -8.05
CA GLN A 326 -6.13 -1.29 -6.63
C GLN A 326 -7.50 -1.37 -5.95
N GLY A 327 -8.38 -2.24 -6.43
CA GLY A 327 -9.65 -2.58 -5.81
C GLY A 327 -9.58 -3.87 -5.00
N GLU A 328 -10.69 -4.21 -4.37
CA GLU A 328 -10.89 -5.45 -3.62
C GLU A 328 -12.08 -6.23 -4.18
N VAL A 329 -12.08 -7.57 -4.04
CA VAL A 329 -13.20 -8.44 -4.41
C VAL A 329 -13.48 -9.42 -3.28
N TRP A 330 -14.77 -9.59 -2.96
CA TRP A 330 -15.24 -10.54 -1.95
C TRP A 330 -16.62 -11.08 -2.31
N ILE A 331 -17.15 -11.95 -1.48
CA ILE A 331 -18.38 -12.68 -1.70
C ILE A 331 -19.21 -12.72 -0.42
N GLU A 332 -20.53 -12.66 -0.58
CA GLU A 332 -21.53 -13.04 0.41
C GLU A 332 -22.43 -14.09 -0.21
N SER A 333 -22.63 -15.23 0.44
CA SER A 333 -23.43 -16.31 -0.11
C SER A 333 -24.05 -17.16 0.98
N ARG A 334 -25.19 -17.74 0.65
CA ARG A 334 -25.87 -18.74 1.47
C ARG A 334 -26.43 -19.85 0.59
N LEU A 335 -26.15 -21.11 0.95
CA LEU A 335 -26.66 -22.27 0.23
C LEU A 335 -28.19 -22.19 0.03
N GLY A 336 -28.63 -22.48 -1.19
CA GLY A 336 -30.03 -22.46 -1.62
C GLY A 336 -30.65 -21.07 -1.85
N THR A 337 -29.91 -19.99 -1.49
CA THR A 337 -30.43 -18.61 -1.60
C THR A 337 -29.77 -17.85 -2.76
N GLY A 338 -28.52 -18.17 -3.09
CA GLY A 338 -27.73 -17.50 -4.13
C GLY A 338 -26.44 -16.87 -3.60
N THR A 339 -25.78 -16.14 -4.47
CA THR A 339 -24.46 -15.54 -4.23
C THR A 339 -24.45 -14.08 -4.64
N THR A 340 -23.73 -13.26 -3.89
CA THR A 340 -23.44 -11.86 -4.26
C THR A 340 -21.93 -11.68 -4.29
N PHE A 341 -21.38 -11.36 -5.44
CA PHE A 341 -20.00 -10.94 -5.61
C PHE A 341 -19.95 -9.41 -5.50
N TYR A 342 -19.05 -8.92 -4.66
CA TYR A 342 -18.76 -7.51 -4.51
C TYR A 342 -17.35 -7.21 -5.02
N PHE A 343 -17.19 -6.06 -5.64
CA PHE A 343 -15.86 -5.53 -5.91
C PHE A 343 -15.83 -4.01 -5.88
N THR A 344 -14.64 -3.46 -5.62
CA THR A 344 -14.41 -2.00 -5.58
C THR A 344 -13.45 -1.58 -6.68
N LEU A 345 -13.62 -0.35 -7.15
CA LEU A 345 -12.65 0.36 -7.99
C LEU A 345 -12.39 1.74 -7.38
N PRO A 346 -11.14 2.24 -7.36
CA PRO A 346 -10.84 3.61 -6.94
C PRO A 346 -11.58 4.63 -7.79
N LYS A 347 -11.87 5.80 -7.20
CA LYS A 347 -12.46 6.94 -7.91
C LYS A 347 -11.48 7.64 -8.82
#